data_0313f42a189b762fc87691a9265ef351
#
_entry.id   0313f42a189b762fc87691a9265ef351
#
_cell.length_a   1.000
_cell.length_b   1.000
_cell.length_c   1.000
_cell.angle_alpha   90.00
_cell.angle_beta   90.00
_cell.angle_gamma   90.00
#
_symmetry.space_group_name_H-M   'P 1'
#
loop_
_entity.id
_entity.type
_entity.pdbx_description
1 polymer ?
#
loop_
_entity_poly.entity_id
_entity_poly.type
_entity_poly.pdbx_seq_one_letter_code
_entity_poly.pdbx_strand_id
1 'polypeptide(L)'
;MVDFAEHRKALLCNDAASIADYTSAMDQATKAVAAWLQNDKMYTGGSIKELRSAIAFNPSKEGLGVEKSLERMVELFLNKSLKVHHPHSLAHLHCPTMVTSQIAEVLINATNQSMDSWDQSPAGSLMEVQLIDWLRQKVGYGAGQAGVFTSGGTQSNLMGVLLARDACIAKNWKDENGNPWSVQRDGVPADAMRKVKVICSENAHFSVQKNMAMMGMGFQSVVTVPVDANARMDMAALEKTMAQLQAEGKIVACVVATAGTTDAGAIDPLRQVRDISNKYGAWMHIDAAWGGALILSNHHRDMLAGIELSDSITLDFHKHYFQSISCGAFLLKDEANYRFMHYEAEYLNSAYDEEHGVPNLVSKSLQTTRRFDALKLWMTIEALGEDLYGSMIDHGVTLTREVADYIAATDGLEMLVDPQFASVLFRVIPEGYPTELLDTLNQNVADELFARGEANIGVTKVGQVQSLKMTTLSPVATLDNVKNLLTLVLSEANRIKEAIAQGTYTPAID
;
A
#
# COMPACT_ATOMS: atom_id res chain seq x y z
N MET A 1 49.11 -2.06 -8.58
CA MET A 1 48.25 -2.18 -9.76
C MET A 1 46.90 -2.66 -9.26
N VAL A 2 45.84 -2.04 -9.72
CA VAL A 2 44.46 -2.50 -9.40
C VAL A 2 44.26 -3.80 -10.16
N ASP A 3 43.86 -4.87 -9.45
CA ASP A 3 43.54 -6.15 -10.09
C ASP A 3 42.07 -6.13 -10.62
N PHE A 4 41.92 -5.81 -11.87
CA PHE A 4 40.65 -5.76 -12.57
C PHE A 4 39.95 -7.15 -12.65
N ALA A 5 40.71 -8.24 -12.52
CA ALA A 5 40.11 -9.58 -12.49
C ALA A 5 39.27 -9.79 -11.21
N GLU A 6 39.74 -9.34 -10.06
CA GLU A 6 38.97 -9.36 -8.81
C GLU A 6 37.73 -8.45 -8.87
N HIS A 7 37.84 -7.28 -9.52
CA HIS A 7 36.66 -6.41 -9.71
C HIS A 7 35.57 -7.09 -10.57
N ARG A 8 35.98 -7.80 -11.64
CA ARG A 8 35.01 -8.51 -12.50
C ARG A 8 34.28 -9.62 -11.81
N LYS A 9 34.92 -10.35 -10.90
CA LYS A 9 34.26 -11.39 -10.09
C LYS A 9 33.13 -10.84 -9.19
N ALA A 10 33.24 -9.58 -8.80
CA ALA A 10 32.26 -8.94 -7.94
C ALA A 10 31.06 -8.34 -8.71
N LEU A 11 31.12 -8.27 -10.04
CA LEU A 11 30.13 -7.61 -10.89
C LEU A 11 29.46 -8.62 -11.84
N LEU A 12 28.18 -8.39 -12.10
CA LEU A 12 27.47 -9.10 -13.16
C LEU A 12 27.90 -8.53 -14.50
N CYS A 13 28.72 -9.29 -15.24
CA CYS A 13 29.25 -8.90 -16.53
C CYS A 13 29.29 -10.08 -17.52
N ASN A 14 29.66 -9.83 -18.77
CA ASN A 14 29.53 -10.75 -19.90
C ASN A 14 30.67 -11.77 -20.04
N ASP A 15 31.41 -12.08 -18.98
CA ASP A 15 32.42 -13.15 -19.01
C ASP A 15 31.89 -14.45 -18.39
N ALA A 16 32.46 -15.58 -18.82
CA ALA A 16 31.97 -16.91 -18.44
C ALA A 16 32.06 -17.18 -16.91
N ALA A 17 33.05 -16.60 -16.23
CA ALA A 17 33.21 -16.78 -14.78
C ALA A 17 32.13 -16.00 -14.02
N SER A 18 31.89 -14.72 -14.37
CA SER A 18 30.81 -13.92 -13.77
C SER A 18 29.43 -14.57 -13.97
N ILE A 19 29.17 -15.09 -15.16
CA ILE A 19 27.89 -15.79 -15.45
C ILE A 19 27.75 -17.05 -14.61
N ALA A 20 28.83 -17.85 -14.46
CA ALA A 20 28.80 -19.08 -13.66
C ALA A 20 28.60 -18.77 -12.16
N ASP A 21 29.32 -17.77 -11.64
CA ASP A 21 29.19 -17.33 -10.24
C ASP A 21 27.79 -16.81 -9.93
N TYR A 22 27.24 -15.96 -10.81
CA TYR A 22 25.87 -15.48 -10.70
C TYR A 22 24.86 -16.62 -10.69
N THR A 23 24.95 -17.56 -11.65
CA THR A 23 24.03 -18.70 -11.75
C THR A 23 24.10 -19.58 -10.49
N SER A 24 25.31 -19.87 -10.01
CA SER A 24 25.51 -20.66 -8.79
C SER A 24 24.95 -19.96 -7.55
N ALA A 25 25.19 -18.67 -7.39
CA ALA A 25 24.71 -17.90 -6.25
C ALA A 25 23.16 -17.81 -6.23
N MET A 26 22.54 -17.59 -7.39
CA MET A 26 21.07 -17.55 -7.51
C MET A 26 20.44 -18.91 -7.24
N ASP A 27 21.03 -20.01 -7.69
CA ASP A 27 20.58 -21.38 -7.38
C ASP A 27 20.62 -21.66 -5.87
N GLN A 28 21.71 -21.29 -5.19
CA GLN A 28 21.84 -21.42 -3.73
C GLN A 28 20.80 -20.57 -2.98
N ALA A 29 20.58 -19.31 -3.39
CA ALA A 29 19.59 -18.45 -2.78
C ALA A 29 18.16 -18.99 -2.96
N THR A 30 17.85 -19.49 -4.15
CA THR A 30 16.54 -20.12 -4.44
C THR A 30 16.31 -21.37 -3.59
N LYS A 31 17.33 -22.23 -3.43
CA LYS A 31 17.27 -23.41 -2.55
C LYS A 31 17.06 -23.00 -1.09
N ALA A 32 17.73 -21.97 -0.62
CA ALA A 32 17.53 -21.47 0.75
C ALA A 32 16.10 -20.97 0.98
N VAL A 33 15.53 -20.23 0.03
CA VAL A 33 14.12 -19.78 0.08
C VAL A 33 13.18 -20.98 0.07
N ALA A 34 13.40 -21.96 -0.81
CA ALA A 34 12.58 -23.18 -0.86
C ALA A 34 12.59 -23.96 0.46
N ALA A 35 13.75 -24.09 1.08
CA ALA A 35 13.88 -24.73 2.40
C ALA A 35 13.14 -23.94 3.50
N TRP A 36 13.24 -22.61 3.49
CA TRP A 36 12.50 -21.75 4.41
C TRP A 36 10.98 -21.87 4.24
N LEU A 37 10.48 -21.96 3.01
CA LEU A 37 9.06 -22.15 2.72
C LEU A 37 8.49 -23.47 3.27
N GLN A 38 9.30 -24.53 3.34
CA GLN A 38 8.90 -25.85 3.86
C GLN A 38 8.71 -25.90 5.37
N ASN A 39 9.21 -24.93 6.12
CA ASN A 39 9.02 -24.87 7.56
C ASN A 39 7.60 -24.37 7.89
N ASP A 40 6.82 -25.08 8.70
CA ASP A 40 5.42 -24.78 9.00
C ASP A 40 5.20 -23.64 10.01
N LYS A 41 6.24 -23.16 10.70
CA LYS A 41 6.09 -22.07 11.67
C LYS A 41 5.93 -20.73 10.96
N MET A 42 4.95 -19.94 11.37
CA MET A 42 4.70 -18.62 10.86
C MET A 42 5.87 -17.64 11.14
N TYR A 43 6.39 -17.66 12.34
CA TYR A 43 7.48 -16.80 12.79
C TYR A 43 8.39 -17.51 13.75
N THR A 44 9.70 -17.37 13.56
CA THR A 44 10.76 -17.97 14.40
C THR A 44 11.82 -16.95 14.79
N GLY A 45 11.55 -15.66 14.62
CA GLY A 45 12.53 -14.60 14.83
C GLY A 45 12.89 -14.36 16.30
N GLY A 46 11.98 -14.65 17.22
CA GLY A 46 12.16 -14.40 18.65
C GLY A 46 11.78 -12.98 19.07
N SER A 47 12.08 -12.63 20.31
CA SER A 47 11.83 -11.31 20.91
C SER A 47 12.74 -10.22 20.35
N ILE A 48 12.37 -8.95 20.58
CA ILE A 48 13.21 -7.79 20.23
C ILE A 48 14.59 -7.89 20.85
N LYS A 49 14.69 -8.36 22.10
CA LYS A 49 15.97 -8.52 22.82
C LYS A 49 16.87 -9.56 22.16
N GLU A 50 16.30 -10.70 21.77
CA GLU A 50 17.03 -11.76 21.07
C GLU A 50 17.49 -11.31 19.69
N LEU A 51 16.62 -10.64 18.92
CA LEU A 51 16.98 -10.08 17.62
C LEU A 51 18.08 -9.02 17.73
N ARG A 52 18.01 -8.11 18.70
CA ARG A 52 19.06 -7.11 18.95
C ARG A 52 20.41 -7.75 19.29
N SER A 53 20.40 -8.87 20.00
CA SER A 53 21.63 -9.59 20.34
C SER A 53 22.21 -10.34 19.14
N ALA A 54 21.36 -10.86 18.24
CA ALA A 54 21.77 -11.63 17.07
C ALA A 54 22.22 -10.76 15.91
N ILE A 55 21.55 -9.61 15.68
CA ILE A 55 21.76 -8.75 14.52
C ILE A 55 22.74 -7.63 14.88
N ALA A 56 24.03 -7.84 14.52
CA ALA A 56 25.07 -6.83 14.65
C ALA A 56 25.77 -6.63 13.30
N PHE A 57 25.89 -5.38 12.86
CA PHE A 57 26.63 -5.02 11.65
C PHE A 57 28.05 -4.59 12.00
N ASN A 58 28.97 -5.52 11.85
CA ASN A 58 30.41 -5.32 12.11
C ASN A 58 31.21 -5.65 10.84
N PRO A 59 31.35 -4.71 9.88
CA PRO A 59 32.08 -4.96 8.64
C PRO A 59 33.55 -5.17 8.92
N SER A 60 34.13 -6.21 8.32
CA SER A 60 35.58 -6.43 8.35
C SER A 60 36.25 -5.83 7.10
N LYS A 61 37.58 -5.66 7.16
CA LYS A 61 38.36 -5.24 5.99
C LYS A 61 38.40 -6.31 4.90
N GLU A 62 38.31 -7.57 5.30
CA GLU A 62 38.27 -8.74 4.42
C GLU A 62 36.83 -9.24 4.32
N GLY A 63 36.33 -9.45 3.10
CA GLY A 63 34.98 -9.97 2.86
C GLY A 63 34.88 -11.45 3.22
N LEU A 64 33.66 -11.91 3.52
CA LEU A 64 33.36 -13.33 3.82
C LEU A 64 33.27 -14.17 2.52
N GLY A 65 33.14 -13.55 1.37
CA GLY A 65 32.74 -14.21 0.12
C GLY A 65 31.23 -14.42 0.03
N VAL A 66 30.72 -14.73 -1.18
CA VAL A 66 29.28 -14.81 -1.47
C VAL A 66 28.60 -15.91 -0.68
N GLU A 67 29.16 -17.11 -0.68
CA GLU A 67 28.59 -18.31 -0.03
C GLU A 67 28.38 -18.10 1.48
N LYS A 68 29.43 -17.75 2.22
CA LYS A 68 29.33 -17.50 3.67
C LYS A 68 28.43 -16.29 4.01
N SER A 69 28.42 -15.27 3.12
CA SER A 69 27.51 -14.15 3.29
C SER A 69 26.06 -14.57 3.12
N LEU A 70 25.76 -15.44 2.15
CA LEU A 70 24.42 -16.01 1.97
C LEU A 70 24.00 -16.86 3.19
N GLU A 71 24.84 -17.77 3.64
CA GLU A 71 24.60 -18.57 4.85
C GLU A 71 24.27 -17.69 6.06
N ARG A 72 25.05 -16.64 6.26
CA ARG A 72 24.81 -15.68 7.33
C ARG A 72 23.49 -14.92 7.16
N MET A 73 23.12 -14.52 5.94
CA MET A 73 21.82 -13.85 5.70
C MET A 73 20.64 -14.80 5.85
N VAL A 74 20.79 -16.07 5.51
CA VAL A 74 19.79 -17.10 5.80
C VAL A 74 19.55 -17.20 7.31
N GLU A 75 20.61 -17.22 8.12
CA GLU A 75 20.50 -17.28 9.57
C GLU A 75 19.93 -15.99 10.19
N LEU A 76 20.45 -14.82 9.81
CA LEU A 76 20.13 -13.56 10.45
C LEU A 76 18.83 -12.92 9.95
N PHE A 77 18.43 -13.19 8.71
CA PHE A 77 17.28 -12.57 8.07
C PHE A 77 16.22 -13.59 7.67
N LEU A 78 16.53 -14.53 6.77
CA LEU A 78 15.52 -15.41 6.18
C LEU A 78 14.81 -16.26 7.24
N ASN A 79 15.58 -16.95 8.10
CA ASN A 79 15.04 -17.79 9.17
C ASN A 79 14.31 -17.00 10.28
N LYS A 80 14.53 -15.70 10.35
CA LYS A 80 13.87 -14.80 11.31
C LYS A 80 12.77 -13.95 10.68
N SER A 81 12.47 -14.18 9.40
CA SER A 81 11.42 -13.46 8.68
C SER A 81 10.04 -14.04 8.96
N LEU A 82 9.06 -13.13 9.05
CA LEU A 82 7.65 -13.49 9.08
C LEU A 82 7.22 -14.15 7.77
N LYS A 83 6.51 -15.25 7.83
CA LYS A 83 5.92 -15.90 6.65
C LYS A 83 4.57 -15.27 6.30
N VAL A 84 4.61 -14.31 5.40
CA VAL A 84 3.40 -13.60 4.94
C VAL A 84 2.38 -14.53 4.29
N HIS A 85 2.84 -15.61 3.67
CA HIS A 85 1.97 -16.63 3.03
C HIS A 85 1.32 -17.61 4.02
N HIS A 86 1.72 -17.58 5.31
CA HIS A 86 1.15 -18.47 6.31
C HIS A 86 -0.33 -18.14 6.58
N PRO A 87 -1.23 -19.13 6.68
CA PRO A 87 -2.68 -18.90 6.84
C PRO A 87 -3.05 -18.12 8.11
N HIS A 88 -2.19 -18.09 9.13
CA HIS A 88 -2.39 -17.31 10.35
C HIS A 88 -1.70 -15.93 10.32
N SER A 89 -1.19 -15.47 9.17
CA SER A 89 -0.61 -14.14 8.99
C SER A 89 -1.63 -13.22 8.33
N LEU A 90 -2.52 -12.61 9.13
CA LEU A 90 -3.68 -11.84 8.66
C LEU A 90 -3.73 -10.39 9.19
N ALA A 91 -2.64 -9.88 9.81
CA ALA A 91 -2.65 -8.59 10.49
C ALA A 91 -2.73 -7.38 9.55
N HIS A 92 -2.04 -7.43 8.42
CA HIS A 92 -1.75 -6.27 7.58
C HIS A 92 -2.24 -6.44 6.14
N LEU A 93 -2.23 -5.33 5.39
CA LEU A 93 -2.44 -5.34 3.94
C LEU A 93 -1.19 -5.88 3.23
N HIS A 94 -0.80 -7.10 3.59
CA HIS A 94 0.42 -7.76 3.19
C HIS A 94 0.06 -9.14 2.64
N CYS A 95 0.22 -9.33 1.35
CA CYS A 95 -0.20 -10.53 0.63
C CYS A 95 0.96 -11.49 0.37
N PRO A 96 0.69 -12.79 0.18
CA PRO A 96 1.66 -13.68 -0.45
C PRO A 96 1.97 -13.19 -1.87
N THR A 97 3.24 -13.29 -2.28
CA THR A 97 3.68 -12.80 -3.59
C THR A 97 3.53 -13.85 -4.68
N MET A 98 3.22 -13.39 -5.90
CA MET A 98 3.18 -14.24 -7.09
C MET A 98 4.56 -14.78 -7.47
N VAL A 99 4.63 -16.02 -7.95
CA VAL A 99 5.86 -16.59 -8.54
C VAL A 99 6.31 -15.75 -9.75
N THR A 100 5.38 -15.28 -10.56
CA THR A 100 5.64 -14.40 -11.70
C THR A 100 6.31 -13.09 -11.29
N SER A 101 5.88 -12.51 -10.16
CA SER A 101 6.51 -11.32 -9.59
C SER A 101 7.96 -11.58 -9.17
N GLN A 102 8.25 -12.76 -8.59
CA GLN A 102 9.63 -13.14 -8.21
C GLN A 102 10.54 -13.32 -9.44
N ILE A 103 10.02 -13.90 -10.52
CA ILE A 103 10.76 -14.02 -11.77
C ILE A 103 11.05 -12.63 -12.36
N ALA A 104 10.04 -11.75 -12.37
CA ALA A 104 10.23 -10.37 -12.83
C ALA A 104 11.31 -9.63 -12.02
N GLU A 105 11.36 -9.84 -10.69
CA GLU A 105 12.40 -9.27 -9.81
C GLU A 105 13.82 -9.68 -10.23
N VAL A 106 14.01 -10.92 -10.65
CA VAL A 106 15.31 -11.40 -11.17
C VAL A 106 15.71 -10.60 -12.42
N LEU A 107 14.77 -10.41 -13.35
CA LEU A 107 15.02 -9.66 -14.59
C LEU A 107 15.29 -8.19 -14.32
N ILE A 108 14.49 -7.55 -13.47
CA ILE A 108 14.62 -6.15 -13.08
C ILE A 108 15.99 -5.90 -12.41
N ASN A 109 16.37 -6.75 -11.46
CA ASN A 109 17.63 -6.60 -10.73
C ASN A 109 18.85 -6.82 -11.63
N ALA A 110 18.80 -7.82 -12.52
CA ALA A 110 19.91 -8.14 -13.41
C ALA A 110 20.14 -7.04 -14.47
N THR A 111 19.07 -6.45 -15.00
CA THR A 111 19.17 -5.41 -16.03
C THR A 111 19.45 -4.02 -15.46
N ASN A 112 19.07 -3.77 -14.21
CA ASN A 112 19.31 -2.53 -13.45
C ASN A 112 19.00 -1.25 -14.23
N GLN A 113 17.89 -1.24 -14.98
CA GLN A 113 17.48 -0.10 -15.80
C GLN A 113 16.79 0.99 -14.96
N SER A 114 16.96 2.25 -15.36
CA SER A 114 16.23 3.38 -14.79
C SER A 114 15.05 3.78 -15.67
N MET A 115 13.93 4.11 -15.04
CA MET A 115 12.67 4.47 -15.70
C MET A 115 12.48 6.00 -15.80
N ASP A 116 13.56 6.75 -15.89
CA ASP A 116 13.50 8.22 -16.01
C ASP A 116 13.53 8.71 -17.45
N SER A 117 14.53 8.32 -18.24
CA SER A 117 14.67 8.72 -19.64
C SER A 117 14.60 7.52 -20.60
N TRP A 118 14.24 7.80 -21.83
CA TRP A 118 14.09 6.80 -22.90
C TRP A 118 15.31 5.90 -23.10
N ASP A 119 16.49 6.51 -23.19
CA ASP A 119 17.74 5.82 -23.49
C ASP A 119 18.22 4.87 -22.38
N GLN A 120 17.73 5.04 -21.15
CA GLN A 120 18.08 4.18 -20.02
C GLN A 120 17.18 2.93 -19.92
N SER A 121 15.98 2.95 -20.51
CA SER A 121 15.04 1.82 -20.50
C SER A 121 14.03 1.89 -21.65
N PRO A 122 14.42 1.75 -22.91
CA PRO A 122 13.48 1.92 -24.04
C PRO A 122 12.29 0.98 -23.99
N ALA A 123 12.55 -0.34 -23.82
CA ALA A 123 11.49 -1.34 -23.73
C ALA A 123 10.64 -1.17 -22.47
N GLY A 124 11.28 -0.92 -21.32
CA GLY A 124 10.58 -0.73 -20.05
C GLY A 124 9.66 0.49 -20.08
N SER A 125 10.10 1.61 -20.66
CA SER A 125 9.29 2.82 -20.79
C SER A 125 8.02 2.56 -21.60
N LEU A 126 8.13 1.87 -22.74
CA LEU A 126 6.95 1.52 -23.54
C LEU A 126 6.02 0.51 -22.82
N MET A 127 6.57 -0.48 -22.12
CA MET A 127 5.77 -1.41 -21.35
C MET A 127 5.02 -0.71 -20.22
N GLU A 128 5.67 0.20 -19.48
CA GLU A 128 5.00 0.98 -18.43
C GLU A 128 3.89 1.86 -19.02
N VAL A 129 4.14 2.55 -20.12
CA VAL A 129 3.15 3.37 -20.83
C VAL A 129 1.93 2.55 -21.26
N GLN A 130 2.14 1.38 -21.86
CA GLN A 130 1.04 0.49 -22.28
C GLN A 130 0.24 -0.05 -21.08
N LEU A 131 0.92 -0.39 -19.98
CA LEU A 131 0.26 -0.87 -18.78
C LEU A 131 -0.54 0.23 -18.09
N ILE A 132 -0.04 1.45 -18.07
CA ILE A 132 -0.78 2.62 -17.57
C ILE A 132 -2.02 2.88 -18.45
N ASP A 133 -1.89 2.81 -19.77
CA ASP A 133 -3.04 2.96 -20.68
C ASP A 133 -4.11 1.90 -20.42
N TRP A 134 -3.71 0.64 -20.28
CA TRP A 134 -4.62 -0.45 -19.92
C TRP A 134 -5.31 -0.22 -18.56
N LEU A 135 -4.58 0.19 -17.52
CA LEU A 135 -5.15 0.51 -16.21
C LEU A 135 -6.15 1.66 -16.28
N ARG A 136 -5.85 2.70 -17.06
CA ARG A 136 -6.77 3.84 -17.29
C ARG A 136 -8.07 3.41 -17.95
N GLN A 137 -7.99 2.53 -18.94
CA GLN A 137 -9.17 1.94 -19.57
C GLN A 137 -9.98 1.09 -18.58
N LYS A 138 -9.32 0.30 -17.74
CA LYS A 138 -9.96 -0.51 -16.69
C LYS A 138 -10.71 0.35 -15.66
N VAL A 139 -10.18 1.48 -15.26
CA VAL A 139 -10.91 2.40 -14.34
C VAL A 139 -11.94 3.29 -15.04
N GLY A 140 -12.00 3.29 -16.38
CA GLY A 140 -12.97 4.08 -17.15
C GLY A 140 -12.51 5.50 -17.46
N TYR A 141 -11.21 5.82 -17.40
CA TYR A 141 -10.65 7.12 -17.83
C TYR A 141 -10.51 7.25 -19.34
N GLY A 142 -10.72 6.18 -20.11
CA GLY A 142 -10.39 6.12 -21.52
C GLY A 142 -8.89 5.93 -21.76
N ALA A 143 -8.52 5.82 -23.04
CA ALA A 143 -7.13 5.69 -23.47
C ALA A 143 -6.30 6.92 -23.11
N GLY A 144 -5.00 6.75 -22.94
CA GLY A 144 -4.03 7.81 -22.67
C GLY A 144 -2.93 7.40 -21.72
N GLN A 145 -1.90 8.22 -21.60
CA GLN A 145 -0.65 7.92 -20.89
C GLN A 145 -0.51 8.70 -19.57
N ALA A 146 -1.58 9.28 -19.05
CA ALA A 146 -1.54 10.08 -17.84
C ALA A 146 -1.54 9.19 -16.58
N GLY A 147 -0.39 8.71 -16.24
CA GLY A 147 -0.11 7.90 -15.07
C GLY A 147 1.36 7.50 -15.03
N VAL A 148 1.79 6.98 -13.89
CA VAL A 148 3.15 6.53 -13.68
C VAL A 148 3.19 5.52 -12.54
N PHE A 149 4.09 4.55 -12.61
CA PHE A 149 4.35 3.68 -11.48
C PHE A 149 5.06 4.44 -10.34
N THR A 150 4.76 4.06 -9.11
CA THR A 150 5.24 4.68 -7.88
C THR A 150 5.74 3.61 -6.91
N SER A 151 6.43 4.05 -5.86
CA SER A 151 6.84 3.14 -4.78
C SER A 151 5.68 2.69 -3.87
N GLY A 152 4.47 3.24 -4.06
CA GLY A 152 3.28 2.88 -3.29
C GLY A 152 2.38 4.06 -2.95
N GLY A 153 1.28 3.76 -2.24
CA GLY A 153 0.16 4.65 -1.99
C GLY A 153 0.53 6.00 -1.37
N THR A 154 1.51 6.06 -0.47
CA THR A 154 1.93 7.35 0.12
C THR A 154 2.47 8.31 -0.93
N GLN A 155 3.29 7.82 -1.88
CA GLN A 155 3.81 8.63 -2.98
C GLN A 155 2.69 9.01 -3.96
N SER A 156 1.83 8.07 -4.32
CA SER A 156 0.70 8.33 -5.22
C SER A 156 -0.29 9.35 -4.62
N ASN A 157 -0.61 9.23 -3.33
CA ASN A 157 -1.44 10.20 -2.61
C ASN A 157 -0.76 11.58 -2.54
N LEU A 158 0.58 11.63 -2.36
CA LEU A 158 1.32 12.90 -2.43
C LEU A 158 1.12 13.57 -3.79
N MET A 159 1.25 12.84 -4.88
CA MET A 159 1.03 13.36 -6.24
C MET A 159 -0.40 13.88 -6.41
N GLY A 160 -1.41 13.12 -5.95
CA GLY A 160 -2.81 13.50 -6.05
C GLY A 160 -3.12 14.83 -5.33
N VAL A 161 -2.70 14.95 -4.06
CA VAL A 161 -2.96 16.17 -3.27
C VAL A 161 -2.07 17.34 -3.68
N LEU A 162 -0.84 17.10 -4.20
CA LEU A 162 0.03 18.13 -4.76
C LEU A 162 -0.60 18.76 -5.99
N LEU A 163 -0.99 17.96 -6.97
CA LEU A 163 -1.61 18.45 -8.20
C LEU A 163 -2.92 19.19 -7.91
N ALA A 164 -3.74 18.64 -7.01
CA ALA A 164 -4.99 19.28 -6.59
C ALA A 164 -4.75 20.66 -5.93
N ARG A 165 -3.76 20.74 -5.00
CA ARG A 165 -3.36 21.99 -4.34
C ARG A 165 -2.90 23.03 -5.36
N ASP A 166 -2.01 22.64 -6.26
CA ASP A 166 -1.40 23.58 -7.21
C ASP A 166 -2.39 24.02 -8.29
N ALA A 167 -3.26 23.14 -8.75
CA ALA A 167 -4.39 23.49 -9.61
C ALA A 167 -5.35 24.46 -8.92
N CYS A 168 -5.67 24.24 -7.66
CA CYS A 168 -6.49 25.12 -6.84
C CYS A 168 -5.85 26.52 -6.70
N ILE A 169 -4.55 26.55 -6.38
CA ILE A 169 -3.82 27.82 -6.22
C ILE A 169 -3.74 28.56 -7.56
N ALA A 170 -3.38 27.90 -8.65
CA ALA A 170 -3.32 28.52 -9.98
C ALA A 170 -4.67 29.10 -10.43
N LYS A 171 -5.78 28.46 -10.03
CA LYS A 171 -7.13 28.94 -10.34
C LYS A 171 -7.50 30.18 -9.53
N ASN A 172 -7.15 30.27 -8.26
CA ASN A 172 -7.68 31.26 -7.31
C ASN A 172 -6.71 32.39 -6.98
N TRP A 173 -5.42 32.27 -7.30
CA TRP A 173 -4.39 33.31 -7.08
C TRP A 173 -3.78 33.73 -8.41
N LYS A 174 -3.36 34.98 -8.48
CA LYS A 174 -2.70 35.58 -9.64
C LYS A 174 -1.39 36.23 -9.23
N ASP A 175 -0.41 36.24 -10.16
CA ASP A 175 0.80 37.03 -10.01
C ASP A 175 0.54 38.52 -10.26
N GLU A 176 1.55 39.36 -10.13
CA GLU A 176 1.48 40.82 -10.37
C GLU A 176 1.08 41.20 -11.80
N ASN A 177 1.25 40.28 -12.77
CA ASN A 177 0.89 40.47 -14.17
C ASN A 177 -0.50 39.92 -14.50
N GLY A 178 -1.23 39.35 -13.53
CA GLY A 178 -2.54 38.74 -13.70
C GLY A 178 -2.52 37.30 -14.23
N ASN A 179 -1.36 36.68 -14.36
CA ASN A 179 -1.25 35.27 -14.74
C ASN A 179 -1.59 34.32 -13.58
N PRO A 180 -2.00 33.06 -13.86
CA PRO A 180 -2.17 32.05 -12.84
C PRO A 180 -0.91 31.92 -11.98
N TRP A 181 -1.09 31.85 -10.64
CA TRP A 181 0.02 31.65 -9.72
C TRP A 181 0.70 30.29 -9.94
N SER A 182 2.02 30.28 -9.93
CA SER A 182 2.83 29.07 -10.05
C SER A 182 3.50 28.73 -8.73
N VAL A 183 3.05 27.67 -8.06
CA VAL A 183 3.66 27.23 -6.81
C VAL A 183 5.11 26.77 -7.04
N GLN A 184 5.40 26.17 -8.20
CA GLN A 184 6.77 25.73 -8.55
C GLN A 184 7.75 26.91 -8.65
N ARG A 185 7.30 28.03 -9.21
CA ARG A 185 8.15 29.21 -9.41
C ARG A 185 8.18 30.11 -8.17
N ASP A 186 7.01 30.35 -7.56
CA ASP A 186 6.83 31.44 -6.60
C ASP A 186 6.55 30.94 -5.17
N GLY A 187 6.48 29.61 -4.98
CA GLY A 187 6.08 29.02 -3.70
C GLY A 187 4.58 29.15 -3.42
N VAL A 188 4.16 28.69 -2.25
CA VAL A 188 2.75 28.77 -1.83
C VAL A 188 2.46 30.19 -1.34
N PRO A 189 1.39 30.89 -1.86
CA PRO A 189 1.01 32.21 -1.37
C PRO A 189 0.73 32.19 0.13
N ALA A 190 1.17 33.21 0.86
CA ALA A 190 1.11 33.25 2.33
C ALA A 190 -0.32 33.07 2.89
N ASP A 191 -1.33 33.60 2.23
CA ASP A 191 -2.73 33.45 2.62
C ASP A 191 -3.34 32.12 2.17
N ALA A 192 -2.83 31.52 1.08
CA ALA A 192 -3.24 30.18 0.60
C ALA A 192 -2.98 29.11 1.64
N MET A 193 -1.86 29.19 2.39
CA MET A 193 -1.54 28.24 3.48
C MET A 193 -2.66 28.16 4.54
N ARG A 194 -3.41 29.23 4.75
CA ARG A 194 -4.52 29.29 5.71
C ARG A 194 -5.89 29.00 5.07
N LYS A 195 -6.05 29.31 3.79
CA LYS A 195 -7.31 29.21 3.06
C LYS A 195 -7.53 27.86 2.40
N VAL A 196 -6.49 27.27 1.84
CA VAL A 196 -6.59 26.00 1.10
C VAL A 196 -6.72 24.83 2.08
N LYS A 197 -7.72 24.00 1.84
CA LYS A 197 -8.04 22.81 2.65
C LYS A 197 -8.11 21.56 1.78
N VAL A 198 -7.83 20.43 2.39
CA VAL A 198 -8.09 19.08 1.87
C VAL A 198 -9.05 18.39 2.83
N ILE A 199 -10.04 17.67 2.33
CA ILE A 199 -10.99 16.92 3.16
C ILE A 199 -10.79 15.43 2.92
N CYS A 200 -10.86 14.63 3.98
CA CYS A 200 -10.93 13.18 3.92
C CYS A 200 -11.80 12.66 5.09
N SER A 201 -12.14 11.38 5.10
CA SER A 201 -12.79 10.76 6.27
C SER A 201 -11.80 10.60 7.43
N GLU A 202 -12.31 10.46 8.63
CA GLU A 202 -11.47 10.15 9.82
C GLU A 202 -10.77 8.78 9.71
N ASN A 203 -11.30 7.87 8.86
CA ASN A 203 -10.70 6.57 8.55
C ASN A 203 -9.76 6.58 7.34
N ALA A 204 -9.52 7.75 6.72
CA ALA A 204 -8.57 7.86 5.62
C ALA A 204 -7.14 7.57 6.10
N HIS A 205 -6.31 7.07 5.18
CA HIS A 205 -4.92 6.77 5.49
C HIS A 205 -4.16 8.05 5.89
N PHE A 206 -3.35 7.95 6.95
CA PHE A 206 -2.59 9.09 7.52
C PHE A 206 -1.65 9.78 6.52
N SER A 207 -1.40 9.18 5.36
CA SER A 207 -0.60 9.81 4.30
C SER A 207 -1.18 11.14 3.82
N VAL A 208 -2.50 11.36 3.92
CA VAL A 208 -3.13 12.64 3.54
C VAL A 208 -2.58 13.77 4.42
N GLN A 209 -2.65 13.61 5.75
CA GLN A 209 -2.13 14.58 6.71
C GLN A 209 -0.61 14.73 6.57
N LYS A 210 0.11 13.61 6.48
CA LYS A 210 1.57 13.60 6.35
C LYS A 210 2.03 14.34 5.10
N ASN A 211 1.40 14.10 3.96
CA ASN A 211 1.74 14.74 2.69
C ASN A 211 1.47 16.25 2.72
N MET A 212 0.33 16.68 3.28
CA MET A 212 0.05 18.12 3.42
C MET A 212 1.05 18.81 4.34
N ALA A 213 1.47 18.15 5.43
CA ALA A 213 2.53 18.67 6.30
C ALA A 213 3.88 18.76 5.57
N MET A 214 4.28 17.73 4.82
CA MET A 214 5.53 17.70 4.04
C MET A 214 5.57 18.80 2.97
N MET A 215 4.41 19.13 2.37
CA MET A 215 4.28 20.23 1.41
C MET A 215 4.24 21.65 2.06
N GLY A 216 4.46 21.75 3.36
CA GLY A 216 4.47 23.02 4.10
C GLY A 216 3.08 23.59 4.43
N MET A 217 1.99 22.84 4.12
CA MET A 217 0.62 23.28 4.43
C MET A 217 0.22 23.01 5.88
N GLY A 218 0.90 22.12 6.58
CA GLY A 218 0.62 21.70 7.96
C GLY A 218 -0.61 20.80 8.11
N PHE A 219 -0.69 20.09 9.24
CA PHE A 219 -1.81 19.17 9.53
C PHE A 219 -3.17 19.89 9.56
N GLN A 220 -3.21 21.15 9.97
CA GLN A 220 -4.43 21.97 10.05
C GLN A 220 -5.05 22.29 8.66
N SER A 221 -4.36 22.00 7.58
CA SER A 221 -4.90 22.11 6.22
C SER A 221 -5.80 20.92 5.85
N VAL A 222 -5.73 19.82 6.60
CA VAL A 222 -6.60 18.66 6.42
C VAL A 222 -7.76 18.74 7.40
N VAL A 223 -8.97 18.64 6.87
CA VAL A 223 -10.21 18.60 7.65
C VAL A 223 -10.79 17.20 7.51
N THR A 224 -10.95 16.51 8.65
CA THR A 224 -11.57 15.19 8.66
C THR A 224 -13.07 15.30 8.88
N VAL A 225 -13.83 14.45 8.20
CA VAL A 225 -15.26 14.28 8.41
C VAL A 225 -15.52 12.90 9.04
N PRO A 226 -16.57 12.76 9.87
CA PRO A 226 -16.91 11.49 10.48
C PRO A 226 -17.30 10.45 9.44
N VAL A 227 -17.37 9.20 9.88
CA VAL A 227 -17.87 8.08 9.08
C VAL A 227 -19.29 7.68 9.50
N ASP A 228 -20.00 6.99 8.61
CA ASP A 228 -21.30 6.36 8.87
C ASP A 228 -21.16 5.04 9.65
N ALA A 229 -22.27 4.39 9.94
CA ALA A 229 -22.30 3.10 10.64
C ALA A 229 -21.55 1.96 9.90
N ASN A 230 -21.28 2.15 8.60
CA ASN A 230 -20.54 1.21 7.77
C ASN A 230 -19.08 1.64 7.61
N ALA A 231 -18.56 2.53 8.46
CA ALA A 231 -17.21 3.08 8.42
C ALA A 231 -16.82 3.82 7.12
N ARG A 232 -17.81 4.28 6.32
CA ARG A 232 -17.63 5.08 5.09
C ARG A 232 -17.75 6.56 5.42
N MET A 233 -17.14 7.42 4.64
CA MET A 233 -17.31 8.87 4.73
C MET A 233 -18.80 9.26 4.78
N ASP A 234 -19.21 10.02 5.81
CA ASP A 234 -20.57 10.51 5.96
C ASP A 234 -20.84 11.67 4.98
N MET A 235 -21.75 11.46 4.04
CA MET A 235 -22.04 12.43 2.99
C MET A 235 -22.72 13.69 3.50
N ALA A 236 -23.58 13.58 4.52
CA ALA A 236 -24.22 14.74 5.12
C ALA A 236 -23.19 15.61 5.88
N ALA A 237 -22.26 14.96 6.60
CA ALA A 237 -21.15 15.65 7.25
C ALA A 237 -20.20 16.28 6.23
N LEU A 238 -19.87 15.59 5.13
CA LEU A 238 -19.06 16.15 4.04
C LEU A 238 -19.69 17.42 3.50
N GLU A 239 -20.95 17.38 3.10
CA GLU A 239 -21.63 18.55 2.51
C GLU A 239 -21.73 19.71 3.51
N LYS A 240 -22.04 19.44 4.76
CA LYS A 240 -22.05 20.43 5.83
C LYS A 240 -20.68 21.09 6.03
N THR A 241 -19.62 20.28 6.04
CA THR A 241 -18.24 20.77 6.20
C THR A 241 -17.82 21.63 5.00
N MET A 242 -18.14 21.23 3.78
CA MET A 242 -17.88 22.01 2.57
C MET A 242 -18.57 23.37 2.61
N ALA A 243 -19.86 23.41 2.99
CA ALA A 243 -20.61 24.65 3.13
C ALA A 243 -20.04 25.58 4.21
N GLN A 244 -19.65 25.01 5.37
CA GLN A 244 -19.04 25.77 6.46
C GLN A 244 -17.70 26.39 6.03
N LEU A 245 -16.80 25.59 5.43
CA LEU A 245 -15.49 26.08 4.97
C LEU A 245 -15.66 27.20 3.93
N GLN A 246 -16.62 27.06 3.00
CA GLN A 246 -16.92 28.12 2.04
C GLN A 246 -17.39 29.41 2.72
N ALA A 247 -18.28 29.31 3.72
CA ALA A 247 -18.75 30.47 4.49
C ALA A 247 -17.62 31.15 5.29
N GLU A 248 -16.61 30.40 5.72
CA GLU A 248 -15.39 30.90 6.38
C GLU A 248 -14.35 31.48 5.38
N GLY A 249 -14.65 31.52 4.08
CA GLY A 249 -13.74 32.01 3.05
C GLY A 249 -12.56 31.05 2.79
N LYS A 250 -12.69 29.77 3.14
CA LYS A 250 -11.74 28.71 2.81
C LYS A 250 -12.06 28.12 1.42
N ILE A 251 -11.08 27.52 0.81
CA ILE A 251 -11.17 26.86 -0.49
C ILE A 251 -10.76 25.41 -0.34
N VAL A 252 -11.65 24.49 -0.66
CA VAL A 252 -11.32 23.05 -0.65
C VAL A 252 -10.65 22.72 -1.97
N ALA A 253 -9.35 22.42 -1.93
CA ALA A 253 -8.60 22.02 -3.10
C ALA A 253 -8.92 20.58 -3.52
N CYS A 254 -9.08 19.68 -2.54
CA CYS A 254 -9.26 18.26 -2.78
C CYS A 254 -10.19 17.62 -1.74
N VAL A 255 -11.08 16.74 -2.20
CA VAL A 255 -11.72 15.71 -1.36
C VAL A 255 -11.03 14.38 -1.70
N VAL A 256 -10.45 13.75 -0.68
CA VAL A 256 -9.83 12.43 -0.80
C VAL A 256 -10.85 11.40 -0.34
N ALA A 257 -11.43 10.67 -1.30
CA ALA A 257 -12.25 9.50 -1.03
C ALA A 257 -11.37 8.25 -0.91
N THR A 258 -11.78 7.29 -0.10
CA THR A 258 -11.04 6.03 0.05
C THR A 258 -11.85 4.86 -0.52
N ALA A 259 -11.22 4.08 -1.36
CA ALA A 259 -11.76 2.80 -1.84
C ALA A 259 -10.99 1.66 -1.15
N GLY A 260 -11.51 1.23 0.00
CA GLY A 260 -10.88 0.26 0.89
C GLY A 260 -10.04 0.93 1.98
N THR A 261 -10.68 1.40 3.07
CA THR A 261 -9.98 1.95 4.24
C THR A 261 -9.07 0.90 4.88
N THR A 262 -7.94 1.34 5.45
CA THR A 262 -6.88 0.43 5.95
C THR A 262 -7.40 -0.60 6.95
N ASP A 263 -8.32 -0.23 7.83
CA ASP A 263 -8.79 -1.13 8.89
C ASP A 263 -10.10 -1.82 8.52
N ALA A 264 -11.12 -1.08 8.14
CA ALA A 264 -12.46 -1.64 7.88
C ALA A 264 -12.65 -2.16 6.44
N GLY A 265 -11.76 -1.82 5.51
CA GLY A 265 -11.98 -2.10 4.09
C GLY A 265 -13.19 -1.34 3.50
N ALA A 266 -13.64 -0.28 4.17
CA ALA A 266 -14.81 0.47 3.75
C ALA A 266 -14.53 1.24 2.45
N ILE A 267 -15.53 1.29 1.57
CA ILE A 267 -15.47 2.02 0.30
C ILE A 267 -16.42 3.22 0.40
N ASP A 268 -15.89 4.42 0.30
CA ASP A 268 -16.67 5.65 0.36
C ASP A 268 -17.68 5.74 -0.81
N PRO A 269 -18.80 6.45 -0.64
CA PRO A 269 -19.82 6.60 -1.68
C PRO A 269 -19.33 7.48 -2.85
N LEU A 270 -18.48 6.93 -3.73
CA LEU A 270 -17.67 7.66 -4.72
C LEU A 270 -18.49 8.61 -5.60
N ARG A 271 -19.68 8.19 -6.07
CA ARG A 271 -20.56 9.04 -6.89
C ARG A 271 -21.04 10.28 -6.11
N GLN A 272 -21.45 10.09 -4.86
CA GLN A 272 -21.92 11.18 -4.01
C GLN A 272 -20.76 12.12 -3.63
N VAL A 273 -19.56 11.58 -3.36
CA VAL A 273 -18.35 12.40 -3.16
C VAL A 273 -18.09 13.26 -4.40
N ARG A 274 -18.22 12.70 -5.61
CA ARG A 274 -18.04 13.47 -6.86
C ARG A 274 -19.07 14.59 -7.00
N ASP A 275 -20.35 14.29 -6.73
CA ASP A 275 -21.42 15.28 -6.85
C ASP A 275 -21.19 16.48 -5.91
N ILE A 276 -20.82 16.19 -4.65
CA ILE A 276 -20.48 17.23 -3.67
C ILE A 276 -19.21 17.99 -4.11
N SER A 277 -18.16 17.29 -4.50
CA SER A 277 -16.91 17.92 -4.95
C SER A 277 -17.15 18.86 -6.14
N ASN A 278 -17.97 18.48 -7.12
CA ASN A 278 -18.34 19.31 -8.26
C ASN A 278 -19.05 20.59 -7.85
N LYS A 279 -19.99 20.49 -6.90
CA LYS A 279 -20.76 21.65 -6.39
C LYS A 279 -19.84 22.75 -5.85
N TYR A 280 -18.70 22.38 -5.26
CA TYR A 280 -17.74 23.33 -4.67
C TYR A 280 -16.48 23.52 -5.53
N GLY A 281 -16.39 22.88 -6.69
CA GLY A 281 -15.24 22.97 -7.61
C GLY A 281 -13.94 22.38 -7.07
N ALA A 282 -14.05 21.39 -6.19
CA ALA A 282 -12.93 20.68 -5.59
C ALA A 282 -12.48 19.49 -6.45
N TRP A 283 -11.19 19.18 -6.43
CA TRP A 283 -10.61 17.97 -6.99
C TRP A 283 -11.08 16.75 -6.21
N MET A 284 -11.36 15.66 -6.88
CA MET A 284 -11.62 14.37 -6.25
C MET A 284 -10.45 13.43 -6.49
N HIS A 285 -9.69 13.13 -5.45
CA HIS A 285 -8.68 12.08 -5.45
C HIS A 285 -9.24 10.82 -4.81
N ILE A 286 -9.00 9.64 -5.40
CA ILE A 286 -9.40 8.37 -4.79
C ILE A 286 -8.14 7.62 -4.33
N ASP A 287 -8.00 7.45 -3.02
CA ASP A 287 -7.08 6.48 -2.46
C ASP A 287 -7.68 5.07 -2.61
N ALA A 288 -7.34 4.41 -3.70
CA ALA A 288 -7.71 3.04 -4.01
C ALA A 288 -6.50 2.09 -3.86
N ALA A 289 -5.54 2.45 -3.01
CA ALA A 289 -4.33 1.67 -2.81
C ALA A 289 -4.61 0.20 -2.51
N TRP A 290 -5.70 -0.08 -1.80
CA TRP A 290 -6.09 -1.44 -1.50
C TRP A 290 -7.28 -1.93 -2.34
N GLY A 291 -8.42 -1.25 -2.26
CA GLY A 291 -9.65 -1.68 -2.94
C GLY A 291 -9.60 -1.51 -4.46
N GLY A 292 -8.60 -0.80 -4.98
CA GLY A 292 -8.40 -0.68 -6.43
C GLY A 292 -8.24 -2.02 -7.16
N ALA A 293 -7.86 -3.09 -6.45
CA ALA A 293 -7.82 -4.44 -7.01
C ALA A 293 -9.17 -4.89 -7.60
N LEU A 294 -10.27 -4.39 -7.04
CA LEU A 294 -11.62 -4.70 -7.53
C LEU A 294 -11.87 -4.29 -9.00
N ILE A 295 -11.01 -3.46 -9.62
CA ILE A 295 -11.13 -3.18 -11.07
C ILE A 295 -10.95 -4.43 -11.93
N LEU A 296 -10.25 -5.46 -11.40
CA LEU A 296 -10.06 -6.77 -12.05
C LEU A 296 -11.02 -7.84 -11.53
N SER A 297 -11.82 -7.55 -10.51
CA SER A 297 -12.80 -8.50 -9.96
C SER A 297 -13.82 -8.91 -11.01
N ASN A 298 -14.14 -10.19 -11.06
CA ASN A 298 -15.17 -10.74 -11.95
C ASN A 298 -16.59 -10.47 -11.40
N HIS A 299 -16.74 -10.33 -10.06
CA HIS A 299 -18.05 -10.31 -9.40
C HIS A 299 -18.30 -9.07 -8.54
N HIS A 300 -17.25 -8.32 -8.13
CA HIS A 300 -17.35 -7.23 -7.14
C HIS A 300 -16.90 -5.87 -7.67
N ARG A 301 -16.65 -5.75 -8.99
CA ARG A 301 -16.22 -4.49 -9.60
C ARG A 301 -17.19 -3.33 -9.32
N ASP A 302 -18.48 -3.60 -9.25
CA ASP A 302 -19.53 -2.60 -9.01
C ASP A 302 -19.39 -1.88 -7.65
N MET A 303 -18.66 -2.45 -6.70
CA MET A 303 -18.30 -1.77 -5.44
C MET A 303 -17.50 -0.48 -5.67
N LEU A 304 -16.80 -0.37 -6.80
CA LEU A 304 -16.05 0.82 -7.20
C LEU A 304 -16.86 1.78 -8.10
N ALA A 305 -18.18 1.66 -8.17
CA ALA A 305 -19.02 2.51 -9.01
C ALA A 305 -18.78 3.99 -8.71
N GLY A 306 -18.32 4.76 -9.70
CA GLY A 306 -17.93 6.15 -9.56
C GLY A 306 -16.42 6.41 -9.54
N ILE A 307 -15.57 5.36 -9.55
CA ILE A 307 -14.12 5.51 -9.62
C ILE A 307 -13.70 6.29 -10.88
N GLU A 308 -14.40 6.09 -11.99
CA GLU A 308 -14.22 6.76 -13.28
C GLU A 308 -14.46 8.27 -13.25
N LEU A 309 -15.12 8.75 -12.20
CA LEU A 309 -15.49 10.17 -12.06
C LEU A 309 -14.38 10.99 -11.38
N SER A 310 -13.41 10.36 -10.75
CA SER A 310 -12.33 11.06 -10.05
C SER A 310 -11.38 11.79 -10.99
N ASP A 311 -10.59 12.71 -10.44
CA ASP A 311 -9.55 13.44 -11.17
C ASP A 311 -8.20 12.70 -11.09
N SER A 312 -7.97 11.92 -10.02
CA SER A 312 -6.78 11.08 -9.86
C SER A 312 -7.04 9.88 -8.94
N ILE A 313 -6.26 8.83 -9.12
CA ILE A 313 -6.39 7.55 -8.38
C ILE A 313 -5.02 7.04 -7.95
N THR A 314 -4.96 6.50 -6.74
CA THR A 314 -3.86 5.71 -6.21
C THR A 314 -4.17 4.23 -6.29
N LEU A 315 -3.23 3.41 -6.77
CA LEU A 315 -3.30 1.95 -6.79
C LEU A 315 -2.02 1.35 -6.19
N ASP A 316 -2.13 0.30 -5.35
CA ASP A 316 -0.98 -0.45 -4.85
C ASP A 316 -1.05 -1.92 -5.30
N PHE A 317 -0.17 -2.29 -6.20
CA PHE A 317 -0.10 -3.66 -6.72
C PHE A 317 0.54 -4.63 -5.72
N HIS A 318 1.32 -4.12 -4.77
CA HIS A 318 1.89 -4.91 -3.68
C HIS A 318 0.91 -5.20 -2.52
N LYS A 319 -0.37 -4.85 -2.67
CA LYS A 319 -1.46 -5.23 -1.76
C LYS A 319 -2.31 -6.34 -2.42
N HIS A 320 -3.56 -6.15 -2.71
CA HIS A 320 -4.48 -7.17 -3.21
C HIS A 320 -4.31 -7.49 -4.72
N TYR A 321 -3.20 -7.07 -5.32
CA TYR A 321 -2.71 -7.55 -6.61
C TYR A 321 -1.52 -8.51 -6.48
N PHE A 322 -1.14 -8.89 -5.26
CA PHE A 322 -0.17 -9.93 -4.92
C PHE A 322 1.25 -9.74 -5.50
N GLN A 323 1.62 -8.50 -5.83
CA GLN A 323 2.98 -8.22 -6.31
C GLN A 323 3.95 -8.02 -5.14
N SER A 324 5.24 -8.28 -5.38
CA SER A 324 6.28 -7.97 -4.38
C SER A 324 6.41 -6.46 -4.15
N ILE A 325 6.66 -6.07 -2.91
CA ILE A 325 6.94 -4.68 -2.50
C ILE A 325 8.29 -4.24 -3.12
N SER A 326 8.37 -3.05 -3.69
CA SER A 326 7.35 -2.01 -3.84
C SER A 326 6.72 -2.07 -5.23
N CYS A 327 5.43 -1.79 -5.36
CA CYS A 327 4.77 -1.71 -6.65
C CYS A 327 3.43 -0.98 -6.50
N GLY A 328 3.32 0.24 -6.98
CA GLY A 328 2.10 1.04 -7.00
C GLY A 328 2.00 1.88 -8.27
N ALA A 329 0.89 2.56 -8.47
CA ALA A 329 0.71 3.53 -9.54
C ALA A 329 -0.16 4.71 -9.11
N PHE A 330 0.10 5.82 -9.76
CA PHE A 330 -0.73 7.01 -9.78
C PHE A 330 -1.36 7.16 -11.16
N LEU A 331 -2.68 7.29 -11.23
CA LEU A 331 -3.41 7.56 -12.46
C LEU A 331 -4.00 8.96 -12.40
N LEU A 332 -3.86 9.71 -13.48
CA LEU A 332 -4.37 11.06 -13.63
C LEU A 332 -5.39 11.09 -14.78
N LYS A 333 -6.53 11.75 -14.59
CA LYS A 333 -7.56 11.82 -15.62
C LYS A 333 -7.17 12.74 -16.78
N ASP A 334 -6.69 13.93 -16.46
CA ASP A 334 -6.25 14.95 -17.42
C ASP A 334 -4.74 15.17 -17.33
N GLU A 335 -4.03 14.71 -18.37
CA GLU A 335 -2.57 14.79 -18.49
C GLU A 335 -2.02 16.22 -18.38
N ALA A 336 -2.79 17.23 -18.83
CA ALA A 336 -2.36 18.63 -18.78
C ALA A 336 -2.03 19.10 -17.34
N ASN A 337 -2.52 18.42 -16.32
CA ASN A 337 -2.23 18.76 -14.92
C ASN A 337 -0.81 18.34 -14.47
N TYR A 338 -0.07 17.55 -15.24
CA TYR A 338 1.35 17.29 -14.93
C TYR A 338 2.19 18.58 -15.00
N ARG A 339 1.73 19.63 -15.69
CA ARG A 339 2.39 20.96 -15.68
C ARG A 339 2.69 21.49 -14.28
N PHE A 340 1.98 21.03 -13.25
CA PHE A 340 2.20 21.46 -11.86
C PHE A 340 3.36 20.73 -11.15
N MET A 341 3.96 19.71 -11.79
CA MET A 341 5.12 19.02 -11.27
C MET A 341 6.20 18.78 -12.32
N HIS A 342 5.95 19.17 -13.56
CA HIS A 342 6.90 19.05 -14.65
C HIS A 342 8.11 19.95 -14.43
N TYR A 343 9.30 19.43 -14.67
CA TYR A 343 10.55 20.16 -14.73
C TYR A 343 11.38 19.66 -15.90
N GLU A 344 11.79 20.58 -16.76
CA GLU A 344 12.64 20.28 -17.92
C GLU A 344 14.10 20.24 -17.54
N ALA A 345 14.79 19.17 -17.96
CA ALA A 345 16.23 19.02 -17.81
C ALA A 345 16.80 18.48 -19.13
N GLU A 346 17.69 19.25 -19.76
CA GLU A 346 18.24 18.95 -21.08
C GLU A 346 18.82 17.52 -21.23
N TYR A 347 19.34 16.94 -20.14
CA TYR A 347 19.96 15.62 -20.15
C TYR A 347 18.99 14.46 -19.89
N LEU A 348 17.72 14.72 -19.58
CA LEU A 348 16.72 13.69 -19.24
C LEU A 348 15.43 13.76 -20.08
N ASN A 349 14.91 14.95 -20.30
CA ASN A 349 13.65 15.21 -20.97
C ASN A 349 13.69 16.56 -21.66
N SER A 350 14.53 16.66 -22.68
CA SER A 350 14.68 17.91 -23.45
C SER A 350 13.37 18.31 -24.14
N ALA A 351 13.19 19.61 -24.39
CA ALA A 351 12.07 20.09 -25.20
C ALA A 351 11.99 19.41 -26.58
N TYR A 352 13.15 19.11 -27.18
CA TYR A 352 13.24 18.37 -28.43
C TYR A 352 12.59 16.98 -28.32
N ASP A 353 12.89 16.22 -27.26
CA ASP A 353 12.32 14.90 -27.03
C ASP A 353 10.79 14.96 -26.85
N GLU A 354 10.31 15.92 -26.08
CA GLU A 354 8.90 16.12 -25.85
C GLU A 354 8.12 16.47 -27.15
N GLU A 355 8.68 17.37 -27.97
CA GLU A 355 8.13 17.72 -29.29
C GLU A 355 8.09 16.51 -30.26
N HIS A 356 9.00 15.55 -30.11
CA HIS A 356 9.08 14.35 -30.94
C HIS A 356 8.37 13.14 -30.31
N GLY A 357 7.71 13.31 -29.16
CA GLY A 357 6.92 12.26 -28.50
C GLY A 357 7.76 11.14 -27.88
N VAL A 358 9.01 11.41 -27.51
CA VAL A 358 9.86 10.47 -26.79
C VAL A 358 9.33 10.28 -25.37
N PRO A 359 9.03 9.05 -24.92
CA PRO A 359 8.39 8.82 -23.65
C PRO A 359 9.38 8.87 -22.47
N ASN A 360 9.84 10.06 -22.10
CA ASN A 360 10.64 10.30 -20.90
C ASN A 360 9.71 10.36 -19.67
N LEU A 361 9.73 9.31 -18.84
CA LEU A 361 8.76 9.15 -17.73
C LEU A 361 9.05 10.06 -16.54
N VAL A 362 10.24 10.65 -16.47
CA VAL A 362 10.62 11.62 -15.43
C VAL A 362 9.68 12.82 -15.40
N SER A 363 9.13 13.25 -16.53
CA SER A 363 8.17 14.34 -16.64
C SER A 363 6.87 14.10 -15.85
N LYS A 364 6.55 12.84 -15.52
CA LYS A 364 5.32 12.39 -14.83
C LYS A 364 5.58 11.87 -13.41
N SER A 365 6.84 11.86 -12.97
CA SER A 365 7.27 11.22 -11.71
C SER A 365 7.84 12.23 -10.71
N LEU A 366 7.60 11.98 -9.40
CA LEU A 366 8.32 12.67 -8.33
C LEU A 366 9.76 12.23 -8.19
N GLN A 367 10.05 10.98 -8.59
CA GLN A 367 11.40 10.42 -8.57
C GLN A 367 12.02 10.59 -9.94
N THR A 368 13.31 10.89 -9.97
CA THR A 368 14.10 10.81 -11.19
C THR A 368 14.38 9.34 -11.49
N THR A 369 15.37 8.74 -10.85
CA THR A 369 15.68 7.32 -11.03
C THR A 369 14.60 6.45 -10.36
N ARG A 370 13.99 5.55 -11.14
CA ARG A 370 13.00 4.58 -10.68
C ARG A 370 13.31 3.18 -11.20
N ARG A 371 12.92 2.21 -10.40
CA ARG A 371 12.93 0.79 -10.77
C ARG A 371 11.80 0.46 -11.77
N PHE A 372 12.02 -0.54 -12.62
CA PHE A 372 11.01 -1.04 -13.57
C PHE A 372 9.97 -1.96 -12.89
N ASP A 373 9.27 -1.48 -11.87
CA ASP A 373 8.31 -2.27 -11.09
C ASP A 373 7.07 -2.71 -11.91
N ALA A 374 6.77 -2.04 -13.01
CA ALA A 374 5.68 -2.38 -13.92
C ALA A 374 5.81 -3.80 -14.50
N LEU A 375 7.03 -4.31 -14.70
CA LEU A 375 7.27 -5.65 -15.23
C LEU A 375 6.63 -6.75 -14.38
N LYS A 376 6.55 -6.57 -13.06
CA LYS A 376 5.92 -7.53 -12.13
C LYS A 376 4.45 -7.75 -12.47
N LEU A 377 3.72 -6.66 -12.61
CA LEU A 377 2.29 -6.71 -12.94
C LEU A 377 2.07 -7.20 -14.38
N TRP A 378 2.87 -6.70 -15.32
CA TRP A 378 2.82 -7.13 -16.72
C TRP A 378 2.94 -8.65 -16.85
N MET A 379 4.03 -9.20 -16.29
CA MET A 379 4.30 -10.64 -16.35
C MET A 379 3.20 -11.47 -15.67
N THR A 380 2.63 -10.95 -14.59
CA THR A 380 1.55 -11.65 -13.88
C THR A 380 0.27 -11.70 -14.73
N ILE A 381 -0.11 -10.58 -15.36
CA ILE A 381 -1.30 -10.53 -16.23
C ILE A 381 -1.12 -11.45 -17.45
N GLU A 382 0.04 -11.43 -18.09
CA GLU A 382 0.31 -12.32 -19.23
C GLU A 382 0.28 -13.81 -18.85
N ALA A 383 0.81 -14.14 -17.67
CA ALA A 383 0.89 -15.54 -17.25
C ALA A 383 -0.44 -16.12 -16.77
N LEU A 384 -1.27 -15.33 -16.11
CA LEU A 384 -2.51 -15.79 -15.48
C LEU A 384 -3.77 -15.47 -16.30
N GLY A 385 -3.74 -14.39 -17.08
CA GLY A 385 -4.93 -13.80 -17.66
C GLY A 385 -5.80 -13.06 -16.63
N GLU A 386 -6.72 -12.24 -17.13
CA GLU A 386 -7.56 -11.41 -16.26
C GLU A 386 -8.55 -12.23 -15.42
N ASP A 387 -9.15 -13.28 -15.99
CA ASP A 387 -10.19 -14.08 -15.34
C ASP A 387 -9.67 -14.81 -14.08
N LEU A 388 -8.52 -15.50 -14.22
CA LEU A 388 -7.91 -16.18 -13.06
C LEU A 388 -7.46 -15.16 -12.02
N TYR A 389 -6.86 -14.05 -12.45
CA TYR A 389 -6.41 -12.99 -11.54
C TYR A 389 -7.60 -12.37 -10.80
N GLY A 390 -8.70 -12.07 -11.51
CA GLY A 390 -9.94 -11.58 -10.94
C GLY A 390 -10.55 -12.55 -9.92
N SER A 391 -10.55 -13.85 -10.19
CA SER A 391 -11.06 -14.86 -9.27
C SER A 391 -10.27 -14.94 -7.96
N MET A 392 -8.96 -14.68 -8.01
CA MET A 392 -8.12 -14.62 -6.80
C MET A 392 -8.49 -13.41 -5.91
N ILE A 393 -8.86 -12.29 -6.53
CA ILE A 393 -9.34 -11.09 -5.81
C ILE A 393 -10.72 -11.36 -5.20
N ASP A 394 -11.63 -11.97 -5.96
CA ASP A 394 -12.98 -12.32 -5.53
C ASP A 394 -12.99 -13.27 -4.33
N HIS A 395 -12.02 -14.19 -4.30
CA HIS A 395 -11.86 -15.12 -3.19
C HIS A 395 -11.71 -14.40 -1.84
N GLY A 396 -10.90 -13.36 -1.77
CA GLY A 396 -10.71 -12.56 -0.55
C GLY A 396 -12.00 -11.92 -0.05
N VAL A 397 -12.83 -11.40 -0.95
CA VAL A 397 -14.13 -10.79 -0.62
C VAL A 397 -15.13 -11.84 -0.12
N THR A 398 -15.20 -12.99 -0.83
CA THR A 398 -16.07 -14.10 -0.45
C THR A 398 -15.69 -14.67 0.92
N LEU A 399 -14.42 -14.97 1.13
CA LEU A 399 -13.92 -15.49 2.40
C LEU A 399 -14.20 -14.53 3.56
N THR A 400 -14.10 -13.22 3.32
CA THR A 400 -14.42 -12.21 4.35
C THR A 400 -15.86 -12.37 4.87
N ARG A 401 -16.82 -12.54 3.97
CA ARG A 401 -18.23 -12.72 4.35
C ARG A 401 -18.43 -14.01 5.14
N GLU A 402 -17.86 -15.11 4.68
CA GLU A 402 -17.93 -16.39 5.39
C GLU A 402 -17.31 -16.32 6.81
N VAL A 403 -16.21 -15.60 6.95
CA VAL A 403 -15.55 -15.37 8.24
C VAL A 403 -16.42 -14.50 9.15
N ALA A 404 -17.02 -13.43 8.63
CA ALA A 404 -17.91 -12.56 9.40
C ALA A 404 -19.13 -13.32 9.92
N ASP A 405 -19.77 -14.14 9.07
CA ASP A 405 -20.91 -14.97 9.45
C ASP A 405 -20.52 -16.00 10.53
N TYR A 406 -19.32 -16.58 10.42
CA TYR A 406 -18.82 -17.50 11.43
C TYR A 406 -18.54 -16.80 12.77
N ILE A 407 -17.92 -15.61 12.77
CA ILE A 407 -17.69 -14.83 14.00
C ILE A 407 -19.01 -14.46 14.66
N ALA A 408 -20.00 -13.98 13.89
CA ALA A 408 -21.30 -13.59 14.40
C ALA A 408 -22.09 -14.76 15.03
N ALA A 409 -21.80 -16.00 14.59
CA ALA A 409 -22.42 -17.22 15.12
C ALA A 409 -21.61 -17.91 16.24
N THR A 410 -20.45 -17.36 16.63
CA THR A 410 -19.54 -18.00 17.59
C THR A 410 -19.59 -17.29 18.94
N ASP A 411 -19.95 -18.03 19.99
CA ASP A 411 -19.93 -17.52 21.36
C ASP A 411 -18.53 -17.04 21.76
N GLY A 412 -18.45 -15.91 22.44
CA GLY A 412 -17.19 -15.30 22.86
C GLY A 412 -16.51 -14.43 21.81
N LEU A 413 -17.11 -14.26 20.63
CA LEU A 413 -16.68 -13.33 19.59
C LEU A 413 -17.76 -12.27 19.32
N GLU A 414 -17.35 -11.06 18.96
CA GLU A 414 -18.24 -9.96 18.60
C GLU A 414 -17.72 -9.24 17.36
N MET A 415 -18.57 -9.13 16.34
CA MET A 415 -18.32 -8.28 15.18
C MET A 415 -18.51 -6.81 15.55
N LEU A 416 -17.58 -5.93 15.14
CA LEU A 416 -17.65 -4.50 15.43
C LEU A 416 -18.14 -3.66 14.23
N VAL A 417 -17.88 -4.13 13.01
CA VAL A 417 -18.31 -3.48 11.76
C VAL A 417 -18.71 -4.56 10.76
N ASP A 418 -19.80 -4.36 10.03
CA ASP A 418 -20.14 -5.25 8.92
C ASP A 418 -19.14 -5.06 7.76
N PRO A 419 -18.39 -6.11 7.36
CA PRO A 419 -17.33 -5.96 6.39
C PRO A 419 -17.85 -5.72 4.97
N GLN A 420 -17.23 -4.77 4.27
CA GLN A 420 -17.52 -4.48 2.87
C GLN A 420 -16.52 -5.13 1.91
N PHE A 421 -15.25 -5.13 2.28
CA PHE A 421 -14.16 -5.66 1.46
C PHE A 421 -13.36 -6.68 2.28
N ALA A 422 -12.13 -6.97 1.97
CA ALA A 422 -11.34 -8.06 2.52
C ALA A 422 -10.77 -7.79 3.94
N SER A 423 -11.57 -7.24 4.87
CA SER A 423 -11.19 -7.02 6.28
C SER A 423 -12.32 -7.31 7.25
N VAL A 424 -11.99 -7.92 8.38
CA VAL A 424 -12.91 -8.23 9.47
C VAL A 424 -12.40 -7.56 10.74
N LEU A 425 -13.28 -6.77 11.40
CA LEU A 425 -13.03 -6.12 12.68
C LEU A 425 -13.90 -6.76 13.75
N PHE A 426 -13.26 -7.36 14.75
CA PHE A 426 -13.96 -8.11 15.78
C PHE A 426 -13.23 -8.01 17.13
N ARG A 427 -13.81 -8.47 18.19
CA ARG A 427 -13.15 -8.66 19.48
C ARG A 427 -13.55 -9.95 20.17
N VAL A 428 -12.70 -10.39 21.08
CA VAL A 428 -12.99 -11.52 21.97
C VAL A 428 -13.67 -10.98 23.23
N ILE A 429 -14.77 -11.63 23.62
CA ILE A 429 -15.58 -11.27 24.80
C ILE A 429 -15.84 -12.51 25.66
N PRO A 430 -14.85 -13.04 26.42
CA PRO A 430 -15.04 -14.25 27.23
C PRO A 430 -16.14 -14.05 28.26
N GLU A 431 -16.97 -15.07 28.45
CA GLU A 431 -18.06 -15.03 29.41
C GLU A 431 -17.59 -14.59 30.81
N GLY A 432 -18.32 -13.63 31.41
CA GLY A 432 -18.03 -13.11 32.74
C GLY A 432 -16.73 -12.29 32.87
N TYR A 433 -16.08 -11.93 31.77
CA TYR A 433 -14.91 -11.05 31.82
C TYR A 433 -15.34 -9.56 31.90
N PRO A 434 -14.68 -8.72 32.74
CA PRO A 434 -15.07 -7.33 32.91
C PRO A 434 -14.95 -6.54 31.59
N THR A 435 -16.00 -5.80 31.23
CA THR A 435 -16.05 -5.05 29.95
C THR A 435 -14.93 -4.02 29.85
N GLU A 436 -14.57 -3.35 30.95
CA GLU A 436 -13.53 -2.34 31.04
C GLU A 436 -12.11 -2.89 30.80
N LEU A 437 -11.93 -4.22 30.88
CA LEU A 437 -10.65 -4.89 30.63
C LEU A 437 -10.56 -5.54 29.25
N LEU A 438 -11.64 -5.50 28.45
CA LEU A 438 -11.67 -6.16 27.13
C LEU A 438 -10.62 -5.58 26.16
N ASP A 439 -10.39 -4.28 26.19
CA ASP A 439 -9.40 -3.65 25.32
C ASP A 439 -7.99 -4.20 25.59
N THR A 440 -7.60 -4.28 26.86
CA THR A 440 -6.31 -4.84 27.28
C THR A 440 -6.23 -6.34 26.95
N LEU A 441 -7.31 -7.10 27.15
CA LEU A 441 -7.35 -8.52 26.82
C LEU A 441 -7.10 -8.74 25.33
N ASN A 442 -7.80 -8.02 24.46
CA ASN A 442 -7.65 -8.17 23.00
C ASN A 442 -6.26 -7.79 22.51
N GLN A 443 -5.64 -6.75 23.09
CA GLN A 443 -4.24 -6.44 22.81
C GLN A 443 -3.33 -7.61 23.21
N ASN A 444 -3.45 -8.09 24.44
CA ASN A 444 -2.61 -9.16 24.97
C ASN A 444 -2.76 -10.47 24.17
N VAL A 445 -3.96 -10.80 23.69
CA VAL A 445 -4.19 -11.99 22.84
C VAL A 445 -3.35 -11.91 21.56
N ALA A 446 -3.36 -10.77 20.87
CA ALA A 446 -2.57 -10.59 19.65
C ALA A 446 -1.06 -10.67 19.93
N ASP A 447 -0.60 -10.01 20.99
CA ASP A 447 0.81 -9.94 21.38
C ASP A 447 1.35 -11.32 21.77
N GLU A 448 0.61 -12.08 22.56
CA GLU A 448 1.00 -13.44 23.01
C GLU A 448 1.08 -14.42 21.84
N LEU A 449 0.07 -14.41 20.94
CA LEU A 449 0.07 -15.29 19.77
C LEU A 449 1.23 -14.96 18.81
N PHE A 450 1.56 -13.69 18.65
CA PHE A 450 2.70 -13.27 17.83
C PHE A 450 4.03 -13.67 18.49
N ALA A 451 4.19 -13.43 19.79
CA ALA A 451 5.40 -13.75 20.52
C ALA A 451 5.75 -15.26 20.45
N ARG A 452 4.73 -16.12 20.42
CA ARG A 452 4.92 -17.57 20.24
C ARG A 452 5.05 -18.00 18.78
N GLY A 453 4.90 -17.07 17.82
CA GLY A 453 4.96 -17.35 16.39
C GLY A 453 3.78 -18.16 15.86
N GLU A 454 2.63 -18.14 16.55
CA GLU A 454 1.44 -18.92 16.21
C GLU A 454 0.48 -18.17 15.31
N ALA A 455 0.33 -16.85 15.52
CA ALA A 455 -0.51 -15.99 14.68
C ALA A 455 -0.02 -14.55 14.65
N ASN A 456 -0.29 -13.87 13.52
CA ASN A 456 -0.11 -12.43 13.35
C ASN A 456 -1.47 -11.82 13.03
N ILE A 457 -2.11 -11.25 14.06
CA ILE A 457 -3.43 -10.61 13.99
C ILE A 457 -3.24 -9.11 14.26
N GLY A 458 -3.87 -8.27 13.45
CA GLY A 458 -3.80 -6.83 13.63
C GLY A 458 -4.61 -6.36 14.83
N VAL A 459 -4.18 -5.24 15.41
CA VAL A 459 -4.91 -4.53 16.46
C VAL A 459 -5.19 -3.12 15.98
N THR A 460 -6.43 -2.65 16.15
CA THR A 460 -6.87 -1.30 15.79
C THR A 460 -8.00 -0.86 16.71
N LYS A 461 -8.61 0.30 16.42
CA LYS A 461 -9.79 0.79 17.15
C LYS A 461 -10.96 1.04 16.21
N VAL A 462 -12.15 0.71 16.69
CA VAL A 462 -13.44 1.13 16.13
C VAL A 462 -14.05 2.14 17.10
N GLY A 463 -13.99 3.41 16.76
CA GLY A 463 -14.30 4.48 17.72
C GLY A 463 -13.34 4.45 18.90
N GLN A 464 -13.83 4.14 20.09
CA GLN A 464 -13.02 4.02 21.31
C GLN A 464 -12.72 2.57 21.72
N VAL A 465 -13.25 1.58 20.98
CA VAL A 465 -13.16 0.16 21.31
C VAL A 465 -11.98 -0.48 20.62
N GLN A 466 -11.13 -1.19 21.37
CA GLN A 466 -10.04 -1.99 20.83
C GLN A 466 -10.58 -3.17 20.01
N SER A 467 -10.08 -3.34 18.82
CA SER A 467 -10.48 -4.36 17.87
C SER A 467 -9.30 -5.23 17.47
N LEU A 468 -9.54 -6.53 17.33
CA LEU A 468 -8.70 -7.39 16.52
C LEU A 468 -9.08 -7.20 15.05
N LYS A 469 -8.10 -7.32 14.15
CA LYS A 469 -8.28 -7.17 12.72
C LYS A 469 -7.68 -8.35 11.97
N MET A 470 -8.43 -8.90 11.04
CA MET A 470 -7.95 -9.86 10.06
C MET A 470 -8.20 -9.36 8.64
N THR A 471 -7.20 -9.49 7.77
CA THR A 471 -7.32 -9.20 6.34
C THR A 471 -7.22 -10.49 5.54
N THR A 472 -8.25 -10.78 4.75
CA THR A 472 -8.38 -12.03 3.99
C THR A 472 -7.79 -11.89 2.58
N LEU A 473 -6.54 -11.44 2.49
CA LEU A 473 -5.86 -11.15 1.22
C LEU A 473 -5.31 -12.40 0.53
N SER A 474 -5.06 -13.48 1.27
CA SER A 474 -4.43 -14.66 0.67
C SER A 474 -5.41 -15.43 -0.21
N PRO A 475 -5.12 -15.62 -1.51
CA PRO A 475 -6.02 -16.33 -2.43
C PRO A 475 -6.02 -17.86 -2.21
N VAL A 476 -5.22 -18.36 -1.26
CA VAL A 476 -5.17 -19.77 -0.88
C VAL A 476 -5.65 -20.03 0.55
N ALA A 477 -6.01 -18.97 1.29
CA ALA A 477 -6.60 -19.11 2.63
C ALA A 477 -8.01 -19.70 2.52
N THR A 478 -8.38 -20.55 3.48
CA THR A 478 -9.71 -21.17 3.55
C THR A 478 -10.43 -20.75 4.82
N LEU A 479 -11.76 -20.89 4.84
CA LEU A 479 -12.54 -20.66 6.06
C LEU A 479 -12.04 -21.55 7.21
N ASP A 480 -11.62 -22.79 6.96
CA ASP A 480 -11.10 -23.68 8.00
C ASP A 480 -9.77 -23.20 8.58
N ASN A 481 -8.90 -22.58 7.77
CA ASN A 481 -7.69 -21.92 8.28
C ASN A 481 -8.06 -20.81 9.28
N VAL A 482 -9.06 -19.99 8.95
CA VAL A 482 -9.48 -18.90 9.81
C VAL A 482 -10.22 -19.41 11.05
N LYS A 483 -11.04 -20.45 10.96
CA LYS A 483 -11.66 -21.11 12.11
C LYS A 483 -10.62 -21.65 13.10
N ASN A 484 -9.56 -22.27 12.59
CA ASN A 484 -8.45 -22.75 13.42
C ASN A 484 -7.76 -21.58 14.15
N LEU A 485 -7.53 -20.47 13.45
CA LEU A 485 -6.98 -19.27 14.05
C LEU A 485 -7.92 -18.69 15.14
N LEU A 486 -9.22 -18.58 14.86
CA LEU A 486 -10.20 -18.07 15.84
C LEU A 486 -10.31 -18.98 17.07
N THR A 487 -10.14 -20.29 16.90
CA THR A 487 -10.03 -21.24 18.02
C THR A 487 -8.80 -20.95 18.89
N LEU A 488 -7.64 -20.65 18.28
CA LEU A 488 -6.44 -20.23 19.02
C LEU A 488 -6.68 -18.90 19.76
N VAL A 489 -7.34 -17.95 19.12
CA VAL A 489 -7.67 -16.64 19.71
C VAL A 489 -8.55 -16.80 20.96
N LEU A 490 -9.63 -17.60 20.88
CA LEU A 490 -10.52 -17.90 22.00
C LEU A 490 -9.80 -18.64 23.13
N SER A 491 -8.99 -19.65 22.79
CA SER A 491 -8.21 -20.42 23.76
C SER A 491 -7.23 -19.50 24.50
N GLU A 492 -6.55 -18.61 23.78
CA GLU A 492 -5.60 -17.68 24.38
C GLU A 492 -6.27 -16.65 25.28
N ALA A 493 -7.42 -16.12 24.88
CA ALA A 493 -8.20 -15.21 25.73
C ALA A 493 -8.63 -15.87 27.05
N ASN A 494 -9.06 -17.14 27.03
CA ASN A 494 -9.38 -17.87 28.21
C ASN A 494 -8.16 -18.17 29.08
N ARG A 495 -7.02 -18.53 28.48
CA ARG A 495 -5.75 -18.74 29.20
C ARG A 495 -5.31 -17.47 29.94
N ILE A 496 -5.37 -16.31 29.27
CA ILE A 496 -5.05 -15.01 29.87
C ILE A 496 -6.00 -14.69 31.02
N LYS A 497 -7.32 -14.87 30.81
CA LYS A 497 -8.35 -14.67 31.84
C LYS A 497 -8.07 -15.50 33.10
N GLU A 498 -7.77 -16.79 32.95
CA GLU A 498 -7.45 -17.69 34.05
C GLU A 498 -6.16 -17.28 34.78
N ALA A 499 -5.09 -16.94 34.03
CA ALA A 499 -3.84 -16.51 34.58
C ALA A 499 -3.96 -15.19 35.38
N ILE A 500 -4.78 -14.26 34.92
CA ILE A 500 -5.09 -13.00 35.63
C ILE A 500 -5.85 -13.34 36.94
N ALA A 501 -6.84 -14.21 36.89
CA ALA A 501 -7.60 -14.60 38.08
C ALA A 501 -6.74 -15.30 39.14
N GLN A 502 -5.67 -15.99 38.72
CA GLN A 502 -4.69 -16.65 39.60
C GLN A 502 -3.53 -15.73 40.01
N GLY A 503 -3.44 -14.50 39.49
CA GLY A 503 -2.33 -13.57 39.74
C GLY A 503 -0.97 -14.01 39.14
N THR A 504 -1.00 -14.85 38.09
CA THR A 504 0.19 -15.43 37.45
C THR A 504 0.48 -14.87 36.04
N TYR A 505 -0.38 -13.98 35.54
CA TYR A 505 -0.22 -13.42 34.20
C TYR A 505 0.91 -12.41 34.15
N THR A 506 1.81 -12.60 33.18
CA THR A 506 2.85 -11.64 32.78
C THR A 506 2.75 -11.45 31.27
N PRO A 507 2.59 -10.22 30.74
CA PRO A 507 2.54 -9.97 29.31
C PRO A 507 3.80 -10.39 28.57
N ALA A 508 3.67 -10.86 27.31
CA ALA A 508 4.80 -11.25 26.47
C ALA A 508 5.66 -10.06 26.01
N ILE A 509 5.08 -8.89 25.96
CA ILE A 509 5.76 -7.64 25.61
C ILE A 509 5.89 -6.80 26.90
N ASP A 510 7.11 -6.69 27.39
CA ASP A 510 7.54 -5.77 28.46
C ASP A 510 8.12 -4.49 27.85
#